data_b1807c745b391c54fa2a6ba94a9c3fb9
#
_entry.id   b1807c745b391c54fa2a6ba94a9c3fb9
#
_cell.length_a   1.000
_cell.length_b   1.000
_cell.length_c   1.000
_cell.angle_alpha   90.00
_cell.angle_beta   90.00
_cell.angle_gamma   90.00
#
_symmetry.space_group_name_H-M   'P 1'
#
loop_
_entity.id
_entity.type
_entity.pdbx_description
1 polymer ?
#
loop_
_entity_poly.entity_id
_entity_poly.type
_entity_poly.pdbx_seq_one_letter_code
_entity_poly.pdbx_strand_id
1 'polypeptide(L)'
;MVTTAQALTPEALVSAPRDAPASDAASHLIPSTPGQSIVTSENRTPIAPGLSLTRFDRFGKDGWVRGQVLVADLADDRLSVDHISSGTVTGKSRVTEQAERTGAVAAINGDYFDMNDTEAPIGAAVSRKDGLVNSPTEGRSQTVAIGADGIGRLAQVFLEGQVTVGGTRNLKLSGVNSPTLAAGGIGLFTDQWGPSPRTKPVGGADRVAEVWLRDGKVTDVRTSVSGAPIPAGVSVLLGREAGADALAGLVPGDSVEVTYHPRADFGEVAVAVGGGQVLVADGVVRRFTDGDTVTATSRTGVGFSADGRTMYLVAIDGKQTDSRGMDLNELGAFMKGLGATNALNMDGGGSTTMAARLPGESTTGLVNSPSDGSERQVANGLGLFAAPGSGTVRGFRVLPTLSADGSDKVFPGLRRTVRALAHDETYAPLPTGRVQWRGEGGRVSVDSRKDGTAVLTGRRSGTAQVVASSGHRSDGRTELTVLAPAVRIAPSRSLVALDGAGRDARLTVTGYDALGDSAPIEASDVKITG
;
A
#
# COMPACT_ATOMS: atom_id res chain seq x y z
N MET A 1 -0.33 61.91 40.41
CA MET A 1 -1.03 62.00 39.08
C MET A 1 -1.23 60.59 38.61
N VAL A 2 -2.49 60.16 38.70
CA VAL A 2 -2.91 58.83 38.25
C VAL A 2 -3.43 58.97 36.84
N THR A 3 -2.81 58.34 35.87
CA THR A 3 -3.29 58.32 34.47
C THR A 3 -4.10 57.06 34.25
N THR A 4 -5.38 57.24 34.09
CA THR A 4 -6.37 56.20 33.77
C THR A 4 -6.17 55.69 32.36
N ALA A 5 -5.99 54.35 32.21
CA ALA A 5 -6.09 53.68 30.93
C ALA A 5 -7.55 53.61 30.47
N GLN A 6 -7.85 54.19 29.31
CA GLN A 6 -9.15 54.03 28.65
C GLN A 6 -9.19 52.65 27.97
N ALA A 7 -10.23 51.89 28.31
CA ALA A 7 -10.59 50.66 27.63
C ALA A 7 -11.11 50.99 26.22
N LEU A 8 -10.53 50.40 25.20
CA LEU A 8 -11.04 50.44 23.84
C LEU A 8 -12.30 49.54 23.73
N THR A 9 -13.39 50.15 23.28
CA THR A 9 -14.67 49.49 22.99
C THR A 9 -14.55 48.55 21.77
N PRO A 10 -15.31 47.46 21.71
CA PRO A 10 -15.21 46.46 20.64
C PRO A 10 -16.12 46.76 19.42
N GLU A 11 -16.05 47.98 18.86
CA GLU A 11 -16.86 48.37 17.69
C GLU A 11 -16.05 48.78 16.47
N ALA A 12 -15.03 48.05 16.12
CA ALA A 12 -14.34 48.18 14.82
C ALA A 12 -13.96 46.84 14.22
N LEU A 13 -14.88 45.89 14.21
CA LEU A 13 -14.82 44.76 13.28
C LEU A 13 -15.48 45.24 11.98
N VAL A 14 -14.62 45.75 11.09
CA VAL A 14 -14.95 46.09 9.70
C VAL A 14 -15.52 44.84 9.06
N SER A 15 -16.75 44.90 8.57
CA SER A 15 -17.41 43.91 7.75
C SER A 15 -16.54 43.54 6.57
N ALA A 16 -16.13 42.26 6.46
CA ALA A 16 -15.51 41.74 5.28
C ALA A 16 -16.42 41.90 4.04
N PRO A 17 -15.86 42.17 2.84
CA PRO A 17 -16.64 42.26 1.62
C PRO A 17 -17.39 40.94 1.36
N ARG A 18 -18.69 41.01 1.19
CA ARG A 18 -19.53 39.90 0.75
C ARG A 18 -19.36 39.73 -0.76
N ASP A 19 -18.35 39.12 -1.25
CA ASP A 19 -18.24 38.61 -2.65
C ASP A 19 -16.84 38.02 -2.88
N ALA A 20 -16.40 37.12 -1.96
CA ALA A 20 -15.44 36.13 -2.34
C ALA A 20 -16.21 34.95 -2.96
N PRO A 21 -15.84 34.43 -4.15
CA PRO A 21 -16.43 33.21 -4.64
C PRO A 21 -16.23 32.14 -3.58
N ALA A 22 -17.28 31.36 -3.31
CA ALA A 22 -17.21 30.23 -2.41
C ALA A 22 -15.98 29.40 -2.81
N SER A 23 -14.94 29.47 -2.01
CA SER A 23 -13.88 28.47 -2.08
C SER A 23 -14.59 27.16 -1.80
N ASP A 24 -14.56 26.23 -2.76
CA ASP A 24 -14.82 24.83 -2.50
C ASP A 24 -13.98 24.48 -1.26
N ALA A 25 -14.65 24.42 -0.12
CA ALA A 25 -14.04 23.87 1.08
C ALA A 25 -13.77 22.41 0.73
N ALA A 26 -12.54 22.11 0.32
CA ALA A 26 -12.09 20.76 0.08
C ALA A 26 -12.42 20.00 1.35
N SER A 27 -13.42 19.13 1.28
CA SER A 27 -13.83 18.32 2.42
C SER A 27 -12.61 17.47 2.79
N HIS A 28 -12.06 17.71 3.98
CA HIS A 28 -10.95 16.90 4.50
C HIS A 28 -11.38 15.44 4.55
N LEU A 29 -10.58 14.56 3.94
CA LEU A 29 -10.82 13.12 3.99
C LEU A 29 -10.49 12.58 5.39
N ILE A 30 -9.44 13.11 6.00
CA ILE A 30 -8.87 12.55 7.21
C ILE A 30 -9.70 12.95 8.43
N PRO A 31 -10.26 11.99 9.19
CA PRO A 31 -11.09 12.28 10.35
C PRO A 31 -10.27 12.91 11.48
N SER A 32 -10.81 13.97 12.05
CA SER A 32 -10.31 14.59 13.27
C SER A 32 -11.44 14.67 14.30
N THR A 33 -11.07 14.60 15.59
CA THR A 33 -12.02 14.75 16.69
C THR A 33 -11.75 16.08 17.38
N PRO A 34 -12.68 17.05 17.35
CA PRO A 34 -12.50 18.34 18.03
C PRO A 34 -12.06 18.17 19.49
N GLY A 35 -11.01 18.88 19.89
CA GLY A 35 -10.41 18.79 21.23
C GLY A 35 -9.58 17.54 21.52
N GLN A 36 -9.49 16.56 20.60
CA GLN A 36 -8.70 15.33 20.77
C GLN A 36 -7.58 15.18 19.76
N SER A 37 -7.81 15.61 18.52
CA SER A 37 -6.78 15.54 17.47
C SER A 37 -6.97 16.61 16.41
N ILE A 38 -5.87 17.04 15.79
CA ILE A 38 -5.85 17.95 14.64
C ILE A 38 -5.09 17.30 13.50
N VAL A 39 -5.58 17.48 12.28
CA VAL A 39 -4.86 17.14 11.05
C VAL A 39 -3.94 18.31 10.74
N THR A 40 -2.64 18.09 10.74
CA THR A 40 -1.62 19.12 10.53
C THR A 40 -1.11 19.15 9.09
N SER A 41 -1.27 18.03 8.37
CA SER A 41 -0.96 17.89 6.95
C SER A 41 -1.92 16.90 6.31
N GLU A 42 -2.43 17.25 5.14
CA GLU A 42 -3.20 16.35 4.29
C GLU A 42 -2.88 16.65 2.83
N ASN A 43 -2.32 15.67 2.12
CA ASN A 43 -1.95 15.81 0.72
C ASN A 43 -2.55 14.69 -0.11
N ARG A 44 -3.45 15.04 -1.03
CA ARG A 44 -4.12 14.10 -1.93
C ARG A 44 -3.46 14.12 -3.32
N THR A 45 -3.12 12.95 -3.81
CA THR A 45 -2.51 12.72 -5.13
C THR A 45 -3.36 11.72 -5.91
N PRO A 46 -3.82 12.03 -7.13
CA PRO A 46 -4.47 11.04 -7.99
C PRO A 46 -3.43 10.00 -8.43
N ILE A 47 -3.83 8.73 -8.47
CA ILE A 47 -2.96 7.60 -8.89
C ILE A 47 -3.44 7.02 -10.22
N ALA A 48 -4.75 6.89 -10.36
CA ALA A 48 -5.45 6.45 -11.56
C ALA A 48 -6.88 7.02 -11.54
N PRO A 49 -7.64 6.96 -12.65
CA PRO A 49 -9.08 7.19 -12.60
C PRO A 49 -9.72 6.32 -11.53
N GLY A 50 -10.58 6.89 -10.71
CA GLY A 50 -11.20 6.20 -9.57
C GLY A 50 -10.27 5.90 -8.39
N LEU A 51 -8.96 6.24 -8.44
CA LEU A 51 -7.99 5.94 -7.37
C LEU A 51 -7.20 7.15 -6.94
N SER A 52 -7.18 7.45 -5.65
CA SER A 52 -6.36 8.51 -5.06
C SER A 52 -5.62 8.05 -3.81
N LEU A 53 -4.44 8.62 -3.60
CA LEU A 53 -3.62 8.47 -2.40
C LEU A 53 -3.68 9.75 -1.59
N THR A 54 -4.02 9.65 -0.31
CA THR A 54 -3.92 10.73 0.67
C THR A 54 -2.85 10.38 1.69
N ARG A 55 -1.83 11.24 1.83
CA ARG A 55 -0.86 11.20 2.93
C ARG A 55 -1.28 12.21 3.98
N PHE A 56 -1.14 11.85 5.24
CA PHE A 56 -1.53 12.74 6.32
C PHE A 56 -0.62 12.67 7.54
N ASP A 57 -0.54 13.80 8.25
CA ASP A 57 -0.01 13.89 9.60
C ASP A 57 -1.12 14.37 10.53
N ARG A 58 -1.30 13.68 11.64
CA ARG A 58 -2.28 14.00 12.67
C ARG A 58 -1.61 14.03 14.04
N PHE A 59 -1.86 15.07 14.81
CA PHE A 59 -1.40 15.20 16.19
C PHE A 59 -2.56 15.07 17.14
N GLY A 60 -2.43 14.23 18.15
CA GLY A 60 -3.42 14.01 19.20
C GLY A 60 -2.80 14.01 20.60
N LYS A 61 -3.63 13.76 21.61
CA LYS A 61 -3.20 13.73 23.02
C LYS A 61 -2.03 12.74 23.28
N ASP A 62 -1.97 11.65 22.51
CA ASP A 62 -0.99 10.60 22.68
C ASP A 62 0.20 10.73 21.69
N GLY A 63 0.28 11.84 20.94
CA GLY A 63 1.38 12.16 20.03
C GLY A 63 1.01 12.11 18.54
N TRP A 64 2.04 12.03 17.72
CA TRP A 64 1.94 12.03 16.27
C TRP A 64 1.49 10.68 15.71
N VAL A 65 0.64 10.74 14.69
CA VAL A 65 0.26 9.64 13.84
C VAL A 65 0.38 10.08 12.39
N ARG A 66 1.14 9.34 11.61
CA ARG A 66 1.29 9.47 10.17
C ARG A 66 0.68 8.28 9.47
N GLY A 67 0.16 8.51 8.29
CA GLY A 67 -0.40 7.42 7.52
C GLY A 67 -0.77 7.79 6.09
N GLN A 68 -1.20 6.77 5.37
CA GLN A 68 -1.58 6.82 3.98
C GLN A 68 -2.93 6.13 3.79
N VAL A 69 -3.76 6.74 2.96
CA VAL A 69 -5.07 6.21 2.60
C VAL A 69 -5.18 6.15 1.08
N LEU A 70 -5.37 4.96 0.52
CA LEU A 70 -5.86 4.81 -0.84
C LEU A 70 -7.39 4.75 -0.80
N VAL A 71 -8.03 5.56 -1.62
CA VAL A 71 -9.48 5.53 -1.84
C VAL A 71 -9.73 5.09 -3.27
N ALA A 72 -10.38 3.94 -3.42
CA ALA A 72 -10.69 3.32 -4.70
C ALA A 72 -12.21 3.30 -4.94
N ASP A 73 -12.65 3.82 -6.06
CA ASP A 73 -14.01 3.72 -6.55
C ASP A 73 -14.15 2.44 -7.38
N LEU A 74 -14.76 1.41 -6.79
CA LEU A 74 -14.96 0.12 -7.45
C LEU A 74 -16.05 0.17 -8.54
N ALA A 75 -16.77 1.29 -8.67
CA ALA A 75 -17.73 1.51 -9.77
C ALA A 75 -17.08 2.08 -11.03
N ASP A 76 -15.82 2.57 -10.95
CA ASP A 76 -15.07 3.00 -12.13
C ASP A 76 -14.53 1.76 -12.88
N ASP A 77 -15.03 1.51 -14.08
CA ASP A 77 -14.68 0.36 -14.92
C ASP A 77 -13.21 0.35 -15.40
N ARG A 78 -12.52 1.49 -15.26
CA ARG A 78 -11.08 1.63 -15.55
C ARG A 78 -10.18 1.19 -14.38
N LEU A 79 -10.77 0.84 -13.24
CA LEU A 79 -10.07 0.39 -12.05
C LEU A 79 -10.49 -1.04 -11.70
N SER A 80 -9.53 -1.88 -11.40
CA SER A 80 -9.79 -3.22 -10.86
C SER A 80 -8.88 -3.53 -9.69
N VAL A 81 -9.33 -4.48 -8.86
CA VAL A 81 -8.58 -4.98 -7.70
C VAL A 81 -8.38 -6.47 -7.86
N ASP A 82 -7.20 -6.98 -7.49
CA ASP A 82 -6.92 -8.40 -7.46
C ASP A 82 -5.93 -8.75 -6.35
N HIS A 83 -5.87 -10.03 -6.00
CA HIS A 83 -4.87 -10.62 -5.15
C HIS A 83 -3.49 -10.55 -5.84
N ILE A 84 -2.47 -10.18 -5.09
CA ILE A 84 -1.07 -10.22 -5.52
C ILE A 84 -0.23 -11.03 -4.53
N SER A 85 0.82 -11.69 -5.03
CA SER A 85 1.76 -12.48 -4.21
C SER A 85 3.11 -12.58 -4.90
N SER A 86 4.04 -13.36 -4.37
CA SER A 86 5.32 -13.66 -5.03
C SER A 86 5.19 -14.55 -6.29
N GLY A 87 4.00 -15.10 -6.55
CA GLY A 87 3.72 -16.08 -7.61
C GLY A 87 3.52 -17.50 -7.08
N THR A 88 3.83 -17.74 -5.81
CA THR A 88 3.54 -18.99 -5.11
C THR A 88 3.03 -18.70 -3.71
N VAL A 89 2.31 -19.67 -3.13
CA VAL A 89 1.65 -19.53 -1.81
C VAL A 89 2.66 -19.41 -0.68
N THR A 90 3.74 -20.21 -0.73
CA THR A 90 4.80 -20.21 0.29
C THR A 90 5.99 -19.32 -0.06
N GLY A 91 5.88 -18.55 -1.14
CA GLY A 91 6.88 -17.55 -1.49
C GLY A 91 6.57 -16.20 -0.85
N LYS A 92 7.61 -15.46 -0.49
CA LYS A 92 7.51 -14.08 -0.02
C LYS A 92 8.21 -13.12 -0.94
N SER A 93 7.69 -11.92 -1.07
CA SER A 93 8.37 -10.78 -1.71
C SER A 93 7.86 -9.48 -1.13
N ARG A 94 8.53 -8.38 -1.43
CA ARG A 94 8.08 -7.05 -1.07
C ARG A 94 6.80 -6.71 -1.82
N VAL A 95 5.91 -5.92 -1.21
CA VAL A 95 4.67 -5.47 -1.87
C VAL A 95 4.98 -4.68 -3.14
N THR A 96 6.06 -3.88 -3.12
CA THR A 96 6.54 -3.16 -4.31
C THR A 96 6.94 -4.12 -5.44
N GLU A 97 7.63 -5.23 -5.13
CA GLU A 97 8.00 -6.26 -6.09
C GLU A 97 6.76 -7.03 -6.61
N GLN A 98 5.79 -7.32 -5.73
CA GLN A 98 4.52 -7.94 -6.12
C GLN A 98 3.74 -7.03 -7.06
N ALA A 99 3.67 -5.72 -6.76
CA ALA A 99 3.00 -4.72 -7.58
C ALA A 99 3.67 -4.59 -8.97
N GLU A 100 4.99 -4.46 -9.02
CA GLU A 100 5.72 -4.36 -10.29
C GLU A 100 5.55 -5.60 -11.16
N ARG A 101 5.67 -6.80 -10.56
CA ARG A 101 5.50 -8.07 -11.28
C ARG A 101 4.12 -8.25 -11.88
N THR A 102 3.08 -7.76 -11.21
CA THR A 102 1.69 -7.87 -11.66
C THR A 102 1.21 -6.67 -12.48
N GLY A 103 1.95 -5.55 -12.49
CA GLY A 103 1.57 -4.31 -13.14
C GLY A 103 0.55 -3.48 -12.33
N ALA A 104 0.41 -3.73 -11.03
CA ALA A 104 -0.45 -2.95 -10.16
C ALA A 104 0.06 -1.50 -10.02
N VAL A 105 -0.83 -0.52 -10.15
CA VAL A 105 -0.52 0.91 -9.99
C VAL A 105 -0.51 1.35 -8.53
N ALA A 106 -1.13 0.56 -7.65
CA ALA A 106 -1.03 0.69 -6.20
C ALA A 106 -1.21 -0.67 -5.54
N ALA A 107 -0.69 -0.85 -4.34
CA ALA A 107 -0.78 -2.09 -3.61
C ALA A 107 -0.68 -1.86 -2.09
N ILE A 108 -1.21 -2.82 -1.33
CA ILE A 108 -1.08 -2.88 0.12
C ILE A 108 -0.84 -4.34 0.53
N ASN A 109 -0.12 -4.58 1.63
CA ASN A 109 0.05 -5.92 2.17
C ASN A 109 -1.29 -6.52 2.63
N GLY A 110 -1.37 -7.84 2.62
CA GLY A 110 -2.60 -8.59 2.86
C GLY A 110 -2.65 -9.32 4.19
N ASP A 111 -2.75 -10.63 4.07
CA ASP A 111 -3.04 -11.56 5.16
C ASP A 111 -1.86 -11.77 6.11
N TYR A 112 -2.18 -12.21 7.31
CA TYR A 112 -1.23 -12.89 8.20
C TYR A 112 -0.70 -14.16 7.54
N PHE A 113 0.53 -14.52 7.83
CA PHE A 113 1.16 -15.70 7.28
C PHE A 113 1.98 -16.47 8.32
N ASP A 114 2.22 -17.72 8.06
CA ASP A 114 2.98 -18.61 8.94
C ASP A 114 4.48 -18.32 8.87
N MET A 115 4.91 -17.27 9.57
CA MET A 115 6.28 -16.74 9.51
C MET A 115 7.36 -17.72 9.91
N ASN A 116 7.04 -18.72 10.72
CA ASN A 116 8.04 -19.59 11.36
C ASN A 116 8.18 -20.94 10.67
N ASP A 117 7.28 -21.28 9.74
CA ASP A 117 7.22 -22.63 9.20
C ASP A 117 7.05 -22.66 7.68
N THR A 118 5.84 -22.47 7.16
CA THR A 118 5.56 -22.60 5.71
C THR A 118 5.67 -21.31 4.94
N GLU A 119 5.59 -20.17 5.62
CA GLU A 119 5.50 -18.83 5.05
C GLU A 119 4.20 -18.56 4.25
N ALA A 120 3.27 -19.53 4.22
CA ALA A 120 2.00 -19.41 3.52
C ALA A 120 1.01 -18.52 4.27
N PRO A 121 0.09 -17.82 3.55
CA PRO A 121 -1.04 -17.11 4.16
C PRO A 121 -1.91 -18.08 4.97
N ILE A 122 -2.49 -17.59 6.09
CA ILE A 122 -3.34 -18.42 6.96
C ILE A 122 -4.83 -18.27 6.69
N GLY A 123 -5.26 -17.18 6.06
CA GLY A 123 -6.62 -16.97 5.56
C GLY A 123 -6.79 -17.44 4.11
N ALA A 124 -7.96 -17.17 3.53
CA ALA A 124 -8.22 -17.49 2.13
C ALA A 124 -7.62 -16.44 1.18
N ALA A 125 -7.11 -16.91 0.03
CA ALA A 125 -6.79 -16.06 -1.10
C ALA A 125 -7.53 -16.54 -2.36
N VAL A 126 -8.20 -15.59 -3.03
CA VAL A 126 -8.89 -15.82 -4.30
C VAL A 126 -8.43 -14.75 -5.28
N SER A 127 -7.99 -15.14 -6.46
CA SER A 127 -7.64 -14.24 -7.56
C SER A 127 -8.64 -14.39 -8.73
N ARG A 128 -8.78 -13.33 -9.52
CA ARG A 128 -9.64 -13.38 -10.73
C ARG A 128 -9.17 -14.41 -11.75
N LYS A 129 -7.86 -14.61 -11.83
CA LYS A 129 -7.25 -15.52 -12.80
C LYS A 129 -7.30 -16.97 -12.36
N ASP A 130 -6.92 -17.24 -11.12
CA ASP A 130 -6.63 -18.61 -10.67
C ASP A 130 -7.74 -19.17 -9.76
N GLY A 131 -8.79 -18.37 -9.45
CA GLY A 131 -9.82 -18.75 -8.49
C GLY A 131 -9.23 -18.88 -7.07
N LEU A 132 -9.55 -19.95 -6.35
CA LEU A 132 -9.03 -20.20 -5.01
C LEU A 132 -7.54 -20.58 -5.07
N VAL A 133 -6.67 -19.66 -4.67
CA VAL A 133 -5.21 -19.82 -4.62
C VAL A 133 -4.81 -20.67 -3.41
N ASN A 134 -5.33 -20.31 -2.24
CA ASN A 134 -5.22 -21.12 -1.01
C ASN A 134 -6.48 -21.02 -0.16
N SER A 135 -6.83 -22.12 0.50
CA SER A 135 -7.94 -22.16 1.45
C SER A 135 -7.51 -21.66 2.82
N PRO A 136 -8.46 -21.11 3.63
CA PRO A 136 -8.15 -20.67 4.98
C PRO A 136 -7.82 -21.86 5.88
N THR A 137 -6.99 -21.60 6.88
CA THR A 137 -6.83 -22.51 8.03
C THR A 137 -8.05 -22.42 8.96
N GLU A 138 -8.19 -23.37 9.87
CA GLU A 138 -9.30 -23.39 10.82
C GLU A 138 -9.38 -22.08 11.63
N GLY A 139 -10.57 -21.48 11.69
CA GLY A 139 -10.83 -20.22 12.40
C GLY A 139 -10.34 -18.95 11.67
N ARG A 140 -9.82 -19.03 10.43
CA ARG A 140 -9.26 -17.92 9.67
C ARG A 140 -10.03 -17.60 8.38
N SER A 141 -11.36 -17.68 8.44
CA SER A 141 -12.25 -17.45 7.29
C SER A 141 -12.56 -15.99 6.97
N GLN A 142 -12.21 -15.03 7.85
CA GLN A 142 -12.48 -13.61 7.64
C GLN A 142 -11.62 -13.05 6.50
N THR A 143 -12.27 -12.38 5.54
CA THR A 143 -11.62 -11.81 4.36
C THR A 143 -12.18 -10.44 4.02
N VAL A 144 -11.37 -9.64 3.34
CA VAL A 144 -11.86 -8.61 2.43
C VAL A 144 -12.11 -9.30 1.09
N ALA A 145 -13.30 -9.12 0.53
CA ALA A 145 -13.71 -9.80 -0.69
C ALA A 145 -14.39 -8.84 -1.68
N ILE A 146 -14.24 -9.12 -2.97
CA ILE A 146 -14.98 -8.48 -4.05
C ILE A 146 -15.72 -9.58 -4.78
N GLY A 147 -17.05 -9.43 -4.91
CA GLY A 147 -17.89 -10.36 -5.62
C GLY A 147 -17.76 -10.22 -7.14
N ALA A 148 -18.31 -11.19 -7.88
CA ALA A 148 -18.43 -11.10 -9.33
C ALA A 148 -19.29 -9.88 -9.77
N ASP A 149 -20.13 -9.36 -8.88
CA ASP A 149 -20.91 -8.12 -9.05
C ASP A 149 -20.09 -6.82 -8.88
N GLY A 150 -18.79 -6.92 -8.59
CA GLY A 150 -17.88 -5.80 -8.39
C GLY A 150 -18.01 -5.10 -7.03
N ILE A 151 -18.85 -5.61 -6.12
CA ILE A 151 -19.10 -5.00 -4.82
C ILE A 151 -18.15 -5.55 -3.76
N GLY A 152 -17.49 -4.65 -3.05
CA GLY A 152 -16.59 -4.98 -1.95
C GLY A 152 -17.33 -5.26 -0.63
N ARG A 153 -16.90 -6.28 0.11
CA ARG A 153 -17.51 -6.77 1.36
C ARG A 153 -16.49 -7.32 2.33
N LEU A 154 -16.83 -7.34 3.61
CA LEU A 154 -16.25 -8.33 4.52
C LEU A 154 -17.05 -9.62 4.40
N ALA A 155 -16.37 -10.74 4.29
CA ALA A 155 -17.00 -12.03 4.12
C ALA A 155 -16.23 -13.13 4.86
N GLN A 156 -16.93 -14.22 5.13
CA GLN A 156 -16.27 -15.47 5.48
C GLN A 156 -16.15 -16.32 4.21
N VAL A 157 -14.92 -16.64 3.84
CA VAL A 157 -14.65 -17.50 2.69
C VAL A 157 -14.16 -18.85 3.17
N PHE A 158 -14.82 -19.89 2.72
CA PHE A 158 -14.53 -21.29 3.04
C PHE A 158 -14.17 -22.05 1.76
N LEU A 159 -13.56 -23.22 1.95
CA LEU A 159 -13.38 -24.21 0.89
C LEU A 159 -14.62 -25.09 0.77
N GLU A 160 -15.17 -25.22 -0.40
CA GLU A 160 -16.03 -26.34 -0.79
C GLU A 160 -15.32 -27.18 -1.82
N GLY A 161 -15.04 -28.47 -1.47
CA GLY A 161 -14.22 -29.29 -2.36
C GLY A 161 -14.39 -30.78 -2.12
N GLN A 162 -14.21 -31.55 -3.19
CA GLN A 162 -14.40 -32.99 -3.26
C GLN A 162 -13.32 -33.66 -4.09
N VAL A 163 -12.93 -34.87 -3.69
CA VAL A 163 -12.11 -35.79 -4.46
C VAL A 163 -12.95 -36.99 -4.82
N THR A 164 -13.14 -37.24 -6.11
CA THR A 164 -13.92 -38.38 -6.64
C THR A 164 -12.97 -39.42 -7.22
N VAL A 165 -12.95 -40.61 -6.65
CA VAL A 165 -12.09 -41.72 -7.07
C VAL A 165 -12.92 -42.72 -7.87
N GLY A 166 -12.43 -43.08 -9.07
CA GLY A 166 -13.09 -44.08 -9.94
C GLY A 166 -14.53 -43.70 -10.35
N GLY A 167 -14.89 -42.41 -10.28
CA GLY A 167 -16.22 -41.90 -10.62
C GLY A 167 -17.32 -42.16 -9.58
N THR A 168 -17.03 -42.86 -8.46
CA THR A 168 -18.06 -43.29 -7.51
C THR A 168 -17.75 -43.01 -6.04
N ARG A 169 -16.49 -43.02 -5.66
CA ARG A 169 -16.08 -42.83 -4.26
C ARG A 169 -15.74 -41.36 -4.01
N ASN A 170 -16.53 -40.70 -3.19
CA ASN A 170 -16.35 -39.31 -2.84
C ASN A 170 -15.66 -39.13 -1.49
N LEU A 171 -14.59 -38.32 -1.46
CA LEU A 171 -13.86 -37.92 -0.26
C LEU A 171 -13.92 -36.40 -0.12
N LYS A 172 -14.04 -35.92 1.11
CA LYS A 172 -14.03 -34.47 1.37
C LYS A 172 -12.63 -33.90 1.18
N LEU A 173 -12.50 -32.85 0.40
CA LEU A 173 -11.28 -32.03 0.34
C LEU A 173 -11.31 -31.02 1.50
N SER A 174 -10.27 -31.02 2.34
CA SER A 174 -10.19 -30.23 3.56
C SER A 174 -9.27 -29.00 3.44
N GLY A 175 -8.44 -28.94 2.41
CA GLY A 175 -7.51 -27.83 2.16
C GLY A 175 -7.05 -27.78 0.72
N VAL A 176 -6.75 -26.58 0.24
CA VAL A 176 -6.08 -26.30 -1.04
C VAL A 176 -4.91 -25.40 -0.72
N ASN A 177 -3.67 -25.83 -1.03
CA ASN A 177 -2.44 -25.08 -0.75
C ASN A 177 -2.45 -24.44 0.67
N SER A 178 -2.90 -25.19 1.66
CA SER A 178 -3.07 -24.70 3.04
C SER A 178 -1.85 -25.02 3.89
N PRO A 179 -1.34 -24.10 4.72
CA PRO A 179 -0.21 -24.35 5.62
C PRO A 179 -0.48 -25.41 6.67
N THR A 180 -1.74 -25.73 6.93
CA THR A 180 -2.15 -26.77 7.89
C THR A 180 -3.30 -27.59 7.34
N LEU A 181 -3.27 -28.91 7.56
CA LEU A 181 -4.39 -29.80 7.32
C LEU A 181 -5.05 -30.19 8.64
N ALA A 182 -6.37 -30.18 8.67
CA ALA A 182 -7.15 -30.71 9.79
C ALA A 182 -6.82 -32.18 10.06
N ALA A 183 -6.97 -32.64 11.30
CA ALA A 183 -6.81 -34.05 11.65
C ALA A 183 -7.74 -34.92 10.79
N GLY A 184 -7.22 -36.00 10.22
CA GLY A 184 -7.95 -36.88 9.32
C GLY A 184 -8.27 -36.27 7.94
N GLY A 185 -7.77 -35.08 7.62
CA GLY A 185 -8.08 -34.35 6.39
C GLY A 185 -7.27 -34.78 5.16
N ILE A 186 -7.78 -34.39 3.99
CA ILE A 186 -7.12 -34.50 2.69
C ILE A 186 -6.95 -33.09 2.11
N GLY A 187 -5.72 -32.72 1.75
CA GLY A 187 -5.39 -31.45 1.08
C GLY A 187 -4.94 -31.66 -0.35
N LEU A 188 -5.28 -30.71 -1.22
CA LEU A 188 -4.75 -30.58 -2.55
C LEU A 188 -3.59 -29.58 -2.55
N PHE A 189 -2.47 -29.95 -3.14
CA PHE A 189 -1.33 -29.06 -3.39
C PHE A 189 -1.05 -29.02 -4.88
N THR A 190 -0.89 -27.82 -5.42
CA THR A 190 -0.59 -27.56 -6.83
C THR A 190 0.82 -27.00 -6.98
N ASP A 191 1.26 -26.78 -8.21
CA ASP A 191 2.52 -26.06 -8.50
C ASP A 191 2.56 -24.64 -7.92
N GLN A 192 1.38 -24.04 -7.61
CA GLN A 192 1.28 -22.77 -6.90
C GLN A 192 1.70 -22.85 -5.41
N TRP A 193 1.81 -24.05 -4.82
CA TRP A 193 2.25 -24.18 -3.42
C TRP A 193 3.61 -23.51 -3.19
N GLY A 194 4.59 -23.80 -4.03
CA GLY A 194 5.91 -23.18 -3.97
C GLY A 194 6.96 -24.01 -3.20
N PRO A 195 8.00 -23.36 -2.66
CA PRO A 195 9.21 -24.05 -2.19
C PRO A 195 9.09 -24.75 -0.83
N SER A 196 8.09 -24.44 0.01
CA SER A 196 8.00 -25.03 1.35
C SER A 196 7.71 -26.53 1.30
N PRO A 197 8.41 -27.35 2.13
CA PRO A 197 8.16 -28.78 2.20
C PRO A 197 6.72 -29.09 2.68
N ARG A 198 6.03 -30.01 2.01
CA ARG A 198 4.67 -30.42 2.39
C ARG A 198 4.61 -31.27 3.65
N THR A 199 5.73 -31.55 4.29
CA THR A 199 5.79 -32.16 5.65
C THR A 199 5.20 -31.25 6.71
N LYS A 200 5.23 -29.91 6.50
CA LYS A 200 4.72 -28.92 7.44
C LYS A 200 3.20 -28.98 7.61
N PRO A 201 2.39 -28.97 6.54
CA PRO A 201 0.94 -29.08 6.60
C PRO A 201 0.39 -30.29 7.38
N VAL A 202 1.12 -31.39 7.45
CA VAL A 202 0.68 -32.59 8.17
C VAL A 202 1.04 -32.58 9.66
N GLY A 203 1.86 -31.60 10.12
CA GLY A 203 2.11 -31.35 11.55
C GLY A 203 2.66 -32.55 12.32
N GLY A 204 3.52 -33.38 11.71
CA GLY A 204 4.13 -34.56 12.36
C GLY A 204 3.19 -35.74 12.56
N ALA A 205 2.11 -35.85 11.77
CA ALA A 205 1.22 -37.01 11.84
C ALA A 205 1.97 -38.31 11.52
N ASP A 206 1.71 -39.39 12.31
CA ASP A 206 2.38 -40.69 12.14
C ASP A 206 1.97 -41.40 10.84
N ARG A 207 0.72 -41.20 10.39
CA ARG A 207 0.21 -41.79 9.14
C ARG A 207 -0.06 -40.67 8.15
N VAL A 208 0.62 -40.75 7.01
CA VAL A 208 0.50 -39.84 5.87
C VAL A 208 0.42 -40.61 4.56
N ALA A 209 -0.27 -40.06 3.58
CA ALA A 209 -0.25 -40.55 2.21
C ALA A 209 -0.12 -39.37 1.24
N GLU A 210 0.79 -39.49 0.29
CA GLU A 210 1.00 -38.50 -0.75
C GLU A 210 0.71 -39.15 -2.11
N VAL A 211 -0.32 -38.66 -2.83
CA VAL A 211 -0.77 -39.18 -4.12
C VAL A 211 -0.53 -38.13 -5.18
N TRP A 212 0.31 -38.44 -6.15
CA TRP A 212 0.65 -37.56 -7.27
C TRP A 212 -0.31 -37.78 -8.42
N LEU A 213 -0.84 -36.68 -8.96
CA LEU A 213 -1.85 -36.68 -10.03
C LEU A 213 -1.32 -35.91 -11.24
N ARG A 214 -1.55 -36.46 -12.43
CA ARG A 214 -1.37 -35.77 -13.71
C ARG A 214 -2.57 -36.10 -14.60
N ASP A 215 -3.19 -35.09 -15.20
CA ASP A 215 -4.35 -35.23 -16.09
C ASP A 215 -5.48 -36.13 -15.51
N GLY A 216 -5.75 -35.96 -14.20
CA GLY A 216 -6.77 -36.73 -13.49
C GLY A 216 -6.40 -38.21 -13.26
N LYS A 217 -5.14 -38.59 -13.41
CA LYS A 217 -4.64 -39.95 -13.18
C LYS A 217 -3.60 -39.97 -12.07
N VAL A 218 -3.67 -40.99 -11.21
CA VAL A 218 -2.63 -41.28 -10.24
C VAL A 218 -1.34 -41.69 -10.97
N THR A 219 -0.23 -41.05 -10.66
CA THR A 219 1.09 -41.37 -11.21
C THR A 219 2.02 -42.01 -10.18
N ASP A 220 1.84 -41.67 -8.90
CA ASP A 220 2.64 -42.20 -7.80
C ASP A 220 1.87 -42.14 -6.48
N VAL A 221 2.13 -43.09 -5.58
CA VAL A 221 1.52 -43.14 -4.23
C VAL A 221 2.63 -43.45 -3.22
N ARG A 222 2.72 -42.63 -2.18
CA ARG A 222 3.74 -42.73 -1.13
C ARG A 222 3.12 -42.72 0.25
N THR A 223 3.71 -43.42 1.18
CA THR A 223 3.37 -43.41 2.61
C THR A 223 4.25 -42.43 3.41
N SER A 224 4.99 -41.61 2.73
CA SER A 224 5.80 -40.53 3.31
C SER A 224 5.67 -39.28 2.45
N VAL A 225 5.81 -38.11 3.06
CA VAL A 225 5.68 -36.82 2.36
C VAL A 225 7.00 -36.47 1.68
N SER A 226 6.94 -36.20 0.40
CA SER A 226 8.08 -35.71 -0.38
C SER A 226 8.24 -34.20 -0.18
N GLY A 227 9.48 -33.74 0.01
CA GLY A 227 9.82 -32.32 -0.06
C GLY A 227 9.98 -31.77 -1.48
N ALA A 228 9.80 -32.62 -2.52
CA ALA A 228 10.05 -32.22 -3.91
C ALA A 228 9.06 -31.14 -4.39
N PRO A 229 9.50 -30.16 -5.20
CA PRO A 229 8.60 -29.22 -5.88
C PRO A 229 7.56 -29.96 -6.72
N ILE A 230 6.38 -29.37 -6.85
CA ILE A 230 5.31 -29.88 -7.72
C ILE A 230 5.51 -29.27 -9.12
N PRO A 231 5.75 -30.08 -10.16
CA PRO A 231 5.89 -29.58 -11.52
C PRO A 231 4.58 -29.00 -12.07
N ALA A 232 4.66 -28.10 -13.03
CA ALA A 232 3.48 -27.57 -13.72
C ALA A 232 2.60 -28.69 -14.31
N GLY A 233 1.28 -28.55 -14.15
CA GLY A 233 0.31 -29.55 -14.60
C GLY A 233 0.25 -30.83 -13.74
N VAL A 234 0.94 -30.84 -12.61
CA VAL A 234 0.86 -31.89 -11.59
C VAL A 234 0.20 -31.34 -10.34
N SER A 235 -0.56 -32.18 -9.66
CA SER A 235 -1.09 -31.89 -8.33
C SER A 235 -0.81 -33.06 -7.38
N VAL A 236 -0.90 -32.79 -6.09
CA VAL A 236 -0.63 -33.75 -5.02
C VAL A 236 -1.79 -33.73 -4.05
N LEU A 237 -2.42 -34.88 -3.83
CA LEU A 237 -3.29 -35.09 -2.69
C LEU A 237 -2.44 -35.55 -1.51
N LEU A 238 -2.58 -34.85 -0.40
CA LEU A 238 -1.87 -35.13 0.86
C LEU A 238 -2.89 -35.47 1.94
N GLY A 239 -2.88 -36.70 2.41
CA GLY A 239 -3.72 -37.16 3.51
C GLY A 239 -2.94 -37.33 4.78
N ARG A 240 -3.57 -37.03 5.92
CA ARG A 240 -3.05 -37.36 7.25
C ARG A 240 -4.06 -38.22 8.02
N GLU A 241 -3.58 -39.20 8.80
CA GLU A 241 -4.40 -40.10 9.64
C GLU A 241 -5.54 -40.77 8.83
N ALA A 242 -6.83 -40.53 9.11
CA ALA A 242 -7.96 -41.09 8.37
C ALA A 242 -7.95 -40.66 6.89
N GLY A 243 -7.48 -39.45 6.58
CA GLY A 243 -7.28 -38.99 5.19
C GLY A 243 -6.18 -39.79 4.47
N ALA A 244 -5.11 -40.16 5.18
CA ALA A 244 -4.07 -41.03 4.63
C ALA A 244 -4.61 -42.45 4.36
N ASP A 245 -5.37 -43.02 5.31
CA ASP A 245 -6.02 -44.32 5.14
C ASP A 245 -6.98 -44.34 3.95
N ALA A 246 -7.69 -43.21 3.71
CA ALA A 246 -8.59 -43.06 2.57
C ALA A 246 -7.87 -43.00 1.21
N LEU A 247 -6.63 -42.52 1.17
CA LEU A 247 -5.81 -42.42 -0.05
C LEU A 247 -4.92 -43.66 -0.28
N ALA A 248 -4.60 -44.45 0.76
CA ALA A 248 -3.63 -45.53 0.72
C ALA A 248 -3.99 -46.69 -0.25
N GLY A 249 -5.28 -46.81 -0.62
CA GLY A 249 -5.73 -47.84 -1.57
C GLY A 249 -5.62 -47.44 -3.05
N LEU A 250 -5.15 -46.23 -3.36
CA LEU A 250 -4.97 -45.78 -4.73
C LEU A 250 -3.70 -46.39 -5.34
N VAL A 251 -3.75 -46.65 -6.64
CA VAL A 251 -2.60 -47.20 -7.41
C VAL A 251 -2.39 -46.37 -8.69
N PRO A 252 -1.18 -46.33 -9.25
CA PRO A 252 -0.91 -45.70 -10.52
C PRO A 252 -1.88 -46.16 -11.63
N GLY A 253 -2.47 -45.20 -12.34
CA GLY A 253 -3.51 -45.42 -13.36
C GLY A 253 -4.95 -45.16 -12.88
N ASP A 254 -5.21 -45.13 -11.57
CA ASP A 254 -6.53 -44.79 -11.05
C ASP A 254 -6.99 -43.39 -11.49
N SER A 255 -8.30 -43.25 -11.76
CA SER A 255 -8.90 -41.99 -12.13
C SER A 255 -9.32 -41.22 -10.87
N VAL A 256 -8.84 -40.00 -10.75
CA VAL A 256 -9.17 -39.10 -9.63
C VAL A 256 -9.55 -37.73 -10.19
N GLU A 257 -10.77 -37.33 -9.90
CA GLU A 257 -11.26 -35.97 -10.18
C GLU A 257 -11.26 -35.16 -8.89
N VAL A 258 -10.73 -33.94 -8.94
CA VAL A 258 -10.76 -33.00 -7.81
C VAL A 258 -11.52 -31.75 -8.25
N THR A 259 -12.60 -31.45 -7.53
CA THR A 259 -13.39 -30.24 -7.74
C THR A 259 -13.34 -29.40 -6.47
N TYR A 260 -13.15 -28.11 -6.63
CA TYR A 260 -13.15 -27.17 -5.51
C TYR A 260 -13.46 -25.75 -5.95
N HIS A 261 -14.02 -24.97 -5.05
CA HIS A 261 -14.29 -23.54 -5.24
C HIS A 261 -14.33 -22.82 -3.87
N PRO A 262 -14.13 -21.49 -3.86
CA PRO A 262 -14.39 -20.68 -2.68
C PRO A 262 -15.90 -20.57 -2.46
N ARG A 263 -16.37 -20.76 -1.22
CA ARG A 263 -17.78 -20.57 -0.83
C ARG A 263 -17.89 -19.38 0.11
N ALA A 264 -18.76 -18.43 -0.23
CA ALA A 264 -19.15 -17.31 0.61
C ALA A 264 -20.69 -17.19 0.66
N ASP A 265 -21.20 -16.45 1.63
CA ASP A 265 -22.63 -16.25 1.85
C ASP A 265 -23.29 -15.28 0.87
N PHE A 266 -22.50 -14.52 0.11
CA PHE A 266 -22.96 -13.53 -0.86
C PHE A 266 -22.90 -14.02 -2.32
N GLY A 267 -22.50 -15.25 -2.60
CA GLY A 267 -22.39 -15.82 -3.93
C GLY A 267 -20.96 -15.94 -4.45
N GLU A 268 -20.74 -15.66 -5.73
CA GLU A 268 -19.45 -15.86 -6.39
C GLU A 268 -18.40 -14.84 -5.96
N VAL A 269 -17.25 -15.35 -5.52
CA VAL A 269 -16.10 -14.58 -5.06
C VAL A 269 -15.13 -14.38 -6.23
N ALA A 270 -14.92 -13.14 -6.66
CA ALA A 270 -13.93 -12.82 -7.69
C ALA A 270 -12.53 -12.59 -7.09
N VAL A 271 -12.46 -11.91 -5.94
CA VAL A 271 -11.20 -11.63 -5.22
C VAL A 271 -11.45 -11.79 -3.73
N ALA A 272 -10.51 -12.41 -3.02
CA ALA A 272 -10.49 -12.37 -1.57
C ALA A 272 -9.06 -12.42 -1.03
N VAL A 273 -8.83 -11.72 0.08
CA VAL A 273 -7.59 -11.80 0.87
C VAL A 273 -7.96 -11.87 2.34
N GLY A 274 -7.40 -12.86 3.02
CA GLY A 274 -7.59 -13.09 4.45
C GLY A 274 -7.14 -11.90 5.29
N GLY A 275 -7.66 -11.83 6.51
CA GLY A 275 -7.27 -10.84 7.50
C GLY A 275 -7.59 -11.30 8.92
N GLY A 276 -7.50 -10.38 9.86
CA GLY A 276 -7.67 -10.65 11.28
C GLY A 276 -9.00 -10.17 11.85
N GLN A 277 -8.92 -9.19 12.73
CA GLN A 277 -10.07 -8.70 13.49
C GLN A 277 -10.96 -7.78 12.65
N VAL A 278 -12.27 -7.98 12.73
CA VAL A 278 -13.26 -7.04 12.21
C VAL A 278 -13.22 -5.77 13.06
N LEU A 279 -12.87 -4.64 12.44
CA LEU A 279 -12.76 -3.33 13.09
C LEU A 279 -14.09 -2.60 13.15
N VAL A 280 -14.82 -2.64 12.04
CA VAL A 280 -16.14 -2.03 11.88
C VAL A 280 -17.06 -3.07 11.25
N ALA A 281 -18.25 -3.23 11.79
CA ALA A 281 -19.31 -4.06 11.23
C ALA A 281 -20.61 -3.27 11.21
N ASP A 282 -21.24 -3.13 10.05
CA ASP A 282 -22.49 -2.41 9.85
C ASP A 282 -22.48 -1.00 10.46
N GLY A 283 -21.35 -0.29 10.30
CA GLY A 283 -21.15 1.06 10.84
C GLY A 283 -20.87 1.11 12.33
N VAL A 284 -20.76 -0.04 13.02
CA VAL A 284 -20.44 -0.12 14.45
C VAL A 284 -18.97 -0.48 14.65
N VAL A 285 -18.21 0.39 15.29
CA VAL A 285 -16.81 0.12 15.66
C VAL A 285 -16.77 -0.96 16.73
N ARG A 286 -15.98 -2.01 16.50
CA ARG A 286 -15.74 -3.07 17.47
C ARG A 286 -14.79 -2.59 18.56
N ARG A 287 -14.98 -3.08 19.77
CA ARG A 287 -14.15 -2.74 20.93
C ARG A 287 -13.21 -3.90 21.27
N PHE A 288 -11.96 -3.56 21.47
CA PHE A 288 -10.88 -4.45 21.89
C PHE A 288 -10.38 -4.05 23.27
N THR A 289 -9.97 -5.00 24.09
CA THR A 289 -9.66 -4.76 25.51
C THR A 289 -8.32 -5.31 25.97
N ASP A 290 -7.62 -6.11 25.15
CA ASP A 290 -6.48 -6.89 25.58
C ASP A 290 -5.36 -7.04 24.54
N GLY A 291 -4.18 -7.30 25.03
CA GLY A 291 -3.00 -7.71 24.27
C GLY A 291 -2.58 -6.70 23.19
N ASP A 292 -2.15 -7.22 22.06
CA ASP A 292 -1.69 -6.44 20.92
C ASP A 292 -2.79 -5.59 20.26
N THR A 293 -4.06 -5.91 20.57
CA THR A 293 -5.21 -5.19 20.01
C THR A 293 -5.32 -3.75 20.54
N VAL A 294 -4.85 -3.51 21.77
CA VAL A 294 -4.84 -2.18 22.43
C VAL A 294 -3.46 -1.53 22.46
N THR A 295 -2.49 -2.12 21.76
CA THR A 295 -1.14 -1.57 21.64
C THR A 295 -1.02 -0.76 20.35
N ALA A 296 -0.56 0.50 20.48
CA ALA A 296 -0.28 1.35 19.33
C ALA A 296 0.94 0.83 18.56
N THR A 297 0.75 0.57 17.27
CA THR A 297 1.80 0.09 16.36
C THR A 297 1.45 0.47 14.92
N SER A 298 2.32 0.20 13.95
CA SER A 298 1.97 0.27 12.54
C SER A 298 0.85 -0.71 12.21
N ARG A 299 -0.13 -0.25 11.42
CA ARG A 299 -1.35 -1.01 11.12
C ARG A 299 -1.71 -0.94 9.65
N THR A 300 -2.30 -2.02 9.18
CA THR A 300 -2.92 -2.12 7.86
C THR A 300 -4.39 -2.40 8.04
N GLY A 301 -5.24 -1.61 7.37
CA GLY A 301 -6.69 -1.80 7.41
C GLY A 301 -7.31 -1.68 6.02
N VAL A 302 -8.32 -2.49 5.76
CA VAL A 302 -9.12 -2.42 4.52
C VAL A 302 -10.58 -2.39 4.88
N GLY A 303 -11.36 -1.53 4.22
CA GLY A 303 -12.79 -1.42 4.48
C GLY A 303 -13.57 -0.89 3.29
N PHE A 304 -14.90 -0.94 3.42
CA PHE A 304 -15.83 -0.58 2.35
C PHE A 304 -16.92 0.36 2.86
N SER A 305 -17.41 1.22 1.96
CA SER A 305 -18.63 2.03 2.15
C SER A 305 -19.87 1.14 2.29
N ALA A 306 -21.00 1.74 2.68
CA ALA A 306 -22.26 1.01 2.90
C ALA A 306 -22.76 0.27 1.65
N ASP A 307 -22.52 0.83 0.47
CA ASP A 307 -22.88 0.22 -0.82
C ASP A 307 -21.80 -0.69 -1.40
N GLY A 308 -20.65 -0.80 -0.71
CA GLY A 308 -19.51 -1.59 -1.13
C GLY A 308 -18.78 -1.08 -2.38
N ARG A 309 -19.09 0.14 -2.86
CA ARG A 309 -18.50 0.70 -4.08
C ARG A 309 -17.24 1.53 -3.83
N THR A 310 -17.06 2.03 -2.62
CA THR A 310 -15.82 2.68 -2.22
C THR A 310 -15.01 1.77 -1.32
N MET A 311 -13.75 1.52 -1.71
CA MET A 311 -12.78 0.76 -0.93
C MET A 311 -11.75 1.69 -0.32
N TYR A 312 -11.54 1.57 0.98
CA TYR A 312 -10.54 2.29 1.76
C TYR A 312 -9.42 1.33 2.15
N LEU A 313 -8.18 1.63 1.72
CA LEU A 313 -7.00 0.88 2.12
C LEU A 313 -6.11 1.83 2.92
N VAL A 314 -5.76 1.46 4.13
CA VAL A 314 -5.09 2.32 5.11
C VAL A 314 -3.80 1.67 5.57
N ALA A 315 -2.71 2.41 5.50
CA ALA A 315 -1.45 2.09 6.16
C ALA A 315 -1.12 3.18 7.18
N ILE A 316 -0.95 2.79 8.43
CA ILE A 316 -0.55 3.68 9.53
C ILE A 316 0.90 3.38 9.89
N ASP A 317 1.77 4.37 9.79
CA ASP A 317 3.15 4.27 10.25
C ASP A 317 3.18 4.19 11.78
N GLY A 318 4.10 3.42 12.34
CA GLY A 318 4.17 3.24 13.78
C GLY A 318 5.52 2.75 14.28
N LYS A 319 5.71 2.77 15.59
CA LYS A 319 6.98 2.44 16.27
C LYS A 319 8.14 3.34 15.80
N GLN A 320 7.83 4.60 15.48
CA GLN A 320 8.79 5.60 15.01
C GLN A 320 8.69 6.85 15.88
N THR A 321 9.74 7.66 15.90
CA THR A 321 9.77 8.91 16.68
C THR A 321 8.74 9.94 16.22
N ASP A 322 8.34 9.87 14.98
CA ASP A 322 7.41 10.78 14.31
C ASP A 322 6.03 10.15 14.01
N SER A 323 5.83 8.87 14.38
CA SER A 323 4.53 8.20 14.35
C SER A 323 4.48 7.05 15.35
N ARG A 324 3.63 7.17 16.37
CA ARG A 324 3.42 6.10 17.35
C ARG A 324 2.63 4.90 16.80
N GLY A 325 1.84 5.14 15.75
CA GLY A 325 0.89 4.19 15.23
C GLY A 325 -0.51 4.31 15.88
N MET A 326 -1.33 3.30 15.66
CA MET A 326 -2.68 3.17 16.23
C MET A 326 -2.88 1.81 16.88
N ASP A 327 -3.73 1.74 17.91
CA ASP A 327 -4.34 0.49 18.34
C ASP A 327 -5.54 0.14 17.45
N LEU A 328 -6.18 -1.04 17.65
CA LEU A 328 -7.30 -1.45 16.82
C LEU A 328 -8.59 -0.65 17.07
N ASN A 329 -8.79 -0.09 18.28
CA ASN A 329 -9.92 0.79 18.57
C ASN A 329 -9.77 2.11 17.79
N GLU A 330 -8.57 2.66 17.79
CA GLU A 330 -8.24 3.88 17.04
C GLU A 330 -8.34 3.66 15.52
N LEU A 331 -7.82 2.53 15.02
CA LEU A 331 -7.92 2.18 13.60
C LEU A 331 -9.38 1.99 13.19
N GLY A 332 -10.20 1.30 14.00
CA GLY A 332 -11.62 1.11 13.75
C GLY A 332 -12.39 2.44 13.71
N ALA A 333 -12.12 3.33 14.67
CA ALA A 333 -12.72 4.67 14.68
C ALA A 333 -12.26 5.51 13.46
N PHE A 334 -10.98 5.39 13.07
CA PHE A 334 -10.42 6.05 11.91
C PHE A 334 -11.07 5.55 10.61
N MET A 335 -11.18 4.22 10.41
CA MET A 335 -11.84 3.63 9.25
C MET A 335 -13.30 4.06 9.13
N LYS A 336 -14.05 4.05 10.25
CA LYS A 336 -15.42 4.57 10.28
C LYS A 336 -15.47 6.05 9.91
N GLY A 337 -14.54 6.85 10.42
CA GLY A 337 -14.44 8.28 10.12
C GLY A 337 -14.14 8.57 8.64
N LEU A 338 -13.45 7.67 7.93
CA LEU A 338 -13.26 7.75 6.48
C LEU A 338 -14.55 7.45 5.68
N GLY A 339 -15.55 6.82 6.30
CA GLY A 339 -16.80 6.40 5.67
C GLY A 339 -16.95 4.88 5.52
N ALA A 340 -16.02 4.08 6.05
CA ALA A 340 -16.16 2.64 6.03
C ALA A 340 -17.28 2.20 6.99
N THR A 341 -18.24 1.42 6.49
CA THR A 341 -19.26 0.74 7.29
C THR A 341 -18.84 -0.67 7.66
N ASN A 342 -17.92 -1.25 6.91
CA ASN A 342 -17.30 -2.53 7.18
C ASN A 342 -15.78 -2.41 7.00
N ALA A 343 -14.99 -2.86 7.98
CA ALA A 343 -13.54 -2.79 7.92
C ALA A 343 -12.86 -3.95 8.65
N LEU A 344 -11.75 -4.43 8.08
CA LEU A 344 -10.94 -5.54 8.58
C LEU A 344 -9.52 -5.06 8.87
N ASN A 345 -8.94 -5.53 9.97
CA ASN A 345 -7.52 -5.42 10.25
C ASN A 345 -6.77 -6.47 9.43
N MET A 346 -5.79 -6.02 8.67
CA MET A 346 -4.87 -6.88 7.93
C MET A 346 -3.58 -7.11 8.74
N ASP A 347 -2.62 -7.85 8.20
CA ASP A 347 -1.33 -8.01 8.87
C ASP A 347 -0.65 -6.65 9.06
N GLY A 348 -0.20 -6.40 10.28
CA GLY A 348 0.32 -5.11 10.73
C GLY A 348 1.80 -5.18 11.11
N GLY A 349 2.22 -4.25 11.97
CA GLY A 349 3.61 -4.19 12.42
C GLY A 349 4.59 -3.99 11.25
N GLY A 350 5.65 -4.77 11.21
CA GLY A 350 6.66 -4.71 10.14
C GLY A 350 6.15 -5.07 8.75
N SER A 351 5.00 -5.75 8.64
CA SER A 351 4.36 -6.08 7.36
C SER A 351 3.61 -4.91 6.75
N THR A 352 3.28 -3.86 7.54
CA THR A 352 2.54 -2.68 7.04
C THR A 352 3.29 -2.01 5.91
N THR A 353 2.77 -2.16 4.70
CA THR A 353 3.38 -1.64 3.47
C THR A 353 2.29 -1.17 2.51
N MET A 354 2.44 0.05 2.01
CA MET A 354 1.65 0.59 0.92
C MET A 354 2.57 1.08 -0.20
N ALA A 355 2.24 0.73 -1.42
CA ALA A 355 2.96 1.14 -2.62
C ALA A 355 2.01 1.86 -3.59
N ALA A 356 2.53 2.85 -4.33
CA ALA A 356 1.78 3.52 -5.39
C ALA A 356 2.71 4.06 -6.47
N ARG A 357 2.25 4.01 -7.71
CA ARG A 357 2.87 4.65 -8.86
C ARG A 357 2.36 6.09 -8.95
N LEU A 358 3.17 7.03 -8.51
CA LEU A 358 2.79 8.44 -8.57
C LEU A 358 2.75 8.94 -10.03
N PRO A 359 1.96 10.00 -10.35
CA PRO A 359 1.78 10.47 -11.72
C PRO A 359 3.10 10.65 -12.47
N GLY A 360 3.22 10.02 -13.66
CA GLY A 360 4.39 10.07 -14.51
C GLY A 360 5.59 9.25 -14.05
N GLU A 361 5.50 8.51 -12.94
CA GLU A 361 6.53 7.54 -12.53
C GLU A 361 6.33 6.19 -13.22
N SER A 362 7.44 5.52 -13.53
CA SER A 362 7.43 4.22 -14.23
C SER A 362 7.29 3.03 -13.29
N THR A 363 7.53 3.22 -11.99
CA THR A 363 7.56 2.16 -10.98
C THR A 363 6.53 2.43 -9.89
N THR A 364 6.00 1.35 -9.31
CA THR A 364 5.14 1.40 -8.13
C THR A 364 6.01 1.37 -6.88
N GLY A 365 6.28 2.55 -6.32
CA GLY A 365 7.20 2.74 -5.20
C GLY A 365 6.52 2.72 -3.84
N LEU A 366 7.31 2.48 -2.79
CA LEU A 366 6.90 2.55 -1.39
C LEU A 366 6.41 3.97 -1.03
N VAL A 367 5.26 4.07 -0.35
CA VAL A 367 4.68 5.38 0.02
C VAL A 367 4.50 5.58 1.52
N ASN A 368 4.59 4.54 2.33
CA ASN A 368 4.61 4.60 3.79
C ASN A 368 6.03 4.43 4.36
N SER A 369 6.18 4.55 5.67
CA SER A 369 7.45 4.35 6.39
C SER A 369 7.38 3.03 7.18
N PRO A 370 8.07 1.96 6.72
CA PRO A 370 8.05 0.67 7.40
C PRO A 370 8.70 0.73 8.79
N SER A 371 8.04 0.12 9.78
CA SER A 371 8.53 0.10 11.18
C SER A 371 9.82 -0.72 11.38
N ASP A 372 10.15 -1.61 10.45
CA ASP A 372 11.39 -2.40 10.47
C ASP A 372 12.58 -1.63 9.86
N GLY A 373 12.37 -0.35 9.45
CA GLY A 373 13.38 0.46 8.75
C GLY A 373 13.55 0.10 7.27
N SER A 374 12.95 -0.99 6.81
CA SER A 374 12.90 -1.42 5.42
C SER A 374 11.63 -2.23 5.16
N GLU A 375 11.21 -2.30 3.91
CA GLU A 375 10.04 -3.07 3.49
C GLU A 375 10.24 -4.56 3.76
N ARG A 376 9.32 -5.17 4.52
CA ARG A 376 9.32 -6.60 4.80
C ARG A 376 8.80 -7.39 3.61
N GLN A 377 9.36 -8.59 3.38
CA GLN A 377 8.77 -9.56 2.47
C GLN A 377 7.53 -10.19 3.13
N VAL A 378 6.41 -10.20 2.40
CA VAL A 378 5.11 -10.72 2.84
C VAL A 378 4.57 -11.74 1.84
N ALA A 379 3.67 -12.59 2.29
CA ALA A 379 3.13 -13.67 1.48
C ALA A 379 2.25 -13.16 0.34
N ASN A 380 1.34 -12.21 0.64
CA ASN A 380 0.40 -11.67 -0.34
C ASN A 380 -0.01 -10.22 -0.04
N GLY A 381 -0.80 -9.65 -0.93
CA GLY A 381 -1.41 -8.34 -0.81
C GLY A 381 -2.60 -8.15 -1.74
N LEU A 382 -3.11 -6.92 -1.73
CA LEU A 382 -4.10 -6.43 -2.69
C LEU A 382 -3.43 -5.46 -3.65
N GLY A 383 -3.54 -5.71 -4.94
CA GLY A 383 -3.11 -4.84 -6.03
C GLY A 383 -4.29 -4.12 -6.67
N LEU A 384 -4.09 -2.87 -7.04
CA LEU A 384 -5.05 -2.05 -7.78
C LEU A 384 -4.48 -1.79 -9.17
N PHE A 385 -5.30 -1.99 -10.20
CA PHE A 385 -4.88 -2.00 -11.60
C PHE A 385 -5.69 -0.97 -12.37
N ALA A 386 -5.01 -0.14 -13.15
CA ALA A 386 -5.64 0.84 -14.04
C ALA A 386 -5.70 0.31 -15.47
N ALA A 387 -6.80 0.60 -16.16
CA ALA A 387 -6.88 0.38 -17.58
C ALA A 387 -5.81 1.20 -18.33
N PRO A 388 -5.32 0.73 -19.49
CA PRO A 388 -4.37 1.48 -20.29
C PRO A 388 -4.93 2.85 -20.70
N GLY A 389 -4.11 3.90 -20.64
CA GLY A 389 -4.46 5.24 -21.08
C GLY A 389 -4.26 5.45 -22.58
N SER A 390 -4.55 6.68 -23.04
CA SER A 390 -4.46 7.05 -24.48
C SER A 390 -3.02 7.18 -25.00
N GLY A 391 -2.01 7.20 -24.12
CA GLY A 391 -0.63 7.48 -24.50
C GLY A 391 -0.41 8.93 -24.96
N THR A 392 -1.36 9.83 -24.71
CA THR A 392 -1.25 11.26 -25.05
C THR A 392 -0.99 12.07 -23.78
N VAL A 393 0.01 12.93 -23.78
CA VAL A 393 0.32 13.78 -22.61
C VAL A 393 -0.89 14.63 -22.22
N ARG A 394 -1.35 14.47 -20.99
CA ARG A 394 -2.46 15.22 -20.39
C ARG A 394 -2.05 16.10 -19.23
N GLY A 395 -0.89 15.82 -18.62
CA GLY A 395 -0.39 16.63 -17.53
C GLY A 395 1.07 16.35 -17.22
N PHE A 396 1.57 17.11 -16.26
CA PHE A 396 2.92 16.97 -15.73
C PHE A 396 2.88 16.96 -14.20
N ARG A 397 3.64 16.08 -13.58
CA ARG A 397 4.02 16.21 -12.19
C ARG A 397 5.37 16.94 -12.13
N VAL A 398 5.42 18.04 -11.39
CA VAL A 398 6.63 18.86 -11.22
C VAL A 398 7.28 18.53 -9.89
N LEU A 399 8.57 18.22 -9.91
CA LEU A 399 9.33 17.80 -8.72
C LEU A 399 10.69 18.50 -8.69
N PRO A 400 11.19 18.86 -7.48
CA PRO A 400 12.61 19.14 -7.31
C PRO A 400 13.45 17.90 -7.68
N THR A 401 14.61 18.13 -8.28
CA THR A 401 15.57 17.03 -8.55
C THR A 401 16.35 16.62 -7.31
N LEU A 402 16.44 17.50 -6.32
CA LEU A 402 17.04 17.23 -5.03
C LEU A 402 16.01 16.54 -4.12
N SER A 403 16.30 15.30 -3.76
CA SER A 403 15.47 14.51 -2.84
C SER A 403 15.95 14.75 -1.40
N ALA A 404 15.39 15.76 -0.75
CA ALA A 404 15.65 16.09 0.65
C ALA A 404 14.46 16.88 1.22
N ASP A 405 14.29 16.84 2.54
CA ASP A 405 13.29 17.66 3.23
C ASP A 405 13.53 19.16 2.93
N GLY A 406 12.44 19.89 2.68
CA GLY A 406 12.52 21.29 2.29
C GLY A 406 13.05 21.54 0.88
N SER A 407 13.07 20.52 0.00
CA SER A 407 13.45 20.69 -1.41
C SER A 407 12.47 21.57 -2.21
N ASP A 408 11.26 21.79 -1.69
CA ASP A 408 10.26 22.76 -2.14
C ASP A 408 10.56 24.20 -1.69
N LYS A 409 11.68 24.42 -0.98
CA LYS A 409 12.12 25.73 -0.49
C LYS A 409 13.46 26.12 -1.11
N VAL A 410 13.70 27.42 -1.31
CA VAL A 410 14.96 27.98 -1.85
C VAL A 410 15.23 29.34 -1.21
N PHE A 411 16.50 29.75 -1.11
CA PHE A 411 16.86 31.10 -0.68
C PHE A 411 16.97 32.09 -1.86
N PRO A 412 16.81 33.41 -1.63
CA PRO A 412 17.09 34.42 -2.63
C PRO A 412 18.52 34.31 -3.17
N GLY A 413 18.66 34.38 -4.48
CA GLY A 413 19.94 34.24 -5.19
C GLY A 413 20.41 32.78 -5.37
N LEU A 414 19.81 31.81 -4.69
CA LEU A 414 20.15 30.40 -4.84
C LEU A 414 19.20 29.67 -5.79
N ARG A 415 19.63 28.50 -6.24
CA ARG A 415 18.97 27.71 -7.29
C ARG A 415 18.22 26.51 -6.74
N ARG A 416 17.17 26.11 -7.47
CA ARG A 416 16.45 24.87 -7.31
C ARG A 416 16.17 24.28 -8.69
N THR A 417 16.76 23.13 -8.98
CA THR A 417 16.47 22.40 -10.21
C THR A 417 15.20 21.58 -10.05
N VAL A 418 14.28 21.73 -11.00
CA VAL A 418 13.03 20.97 -11.07
C VAL A 418 12.97 20.16 -12.36
N ARG A 419 12.22 19.05 -12.31
CA ARG A 419 11.90 18.23 -13.49
C ARG A 419 10.39 18.06 -13.63
N ALA A 420 9.93 17.87 -14.85
CA ALA A 420 8.56 17.48 -15.16
C ALA A 420 8.53 15.99 -15.50
N LEU A 421 7.53 15.29 -15.01
CA LEU A 421 7.18 13.92 -15.40
C LEU A 421 5.86 13.98 -16.14
N ALA A 422 5.86 13.64 -17.43
CA ALA A 422 4.66 13.63 -18.25
C ALA A 422 3.82 12.39 -17.99
N HIS A 423 2.50 12.55 -18.03
CA HIS A 423 1.55 11.46 -17.90
C HIS A 423 0.32 11.68 -18.79
N ASP A 424 -0.39 10.60 -19.08
CA ASP A 424 -1.70 10.63 -19.72
C ASP A 424 -2.86 10.82 -18.72
N GLU A 425 -4.09 10.60 -19.15
CA GLU A 425 -5.31 10.69 -18.32
C GLU A 425 -5.44 9.59 -17.26
N THR A 426 -4.64 8.51 -17.38
CA THR A 426 -4.56 7.44 -16.37
C THR A 426 -3.35 7.62 -15.45
N TYR A 427 -2.69 8.78 -15.53
CA TYR A 427 -1.45 9.11 -14.81
C TYR A 427 -0.28 8.18 -15.15
N ALA A 428 -0.39 7.40 -16.22
CA ALA A 428 0.70 6.54 -16.71
C ALA A 428 1.85 7.39 -17.29
N PRO A 429 3.11 6.95 -17.10
CA PRO A 429 4.28 7.70 -17.53
C PRO A 429 4.37 7.78 -19.04
N LEU A 430 4.78 8.93 -19.52
CA LEU A 430 5.03 9.19 -20.94
C LEU A 430 6.38 9.89 -21.10
N PRO A 431 7.00 9.80 -22.31
CA PRO A 431 8.16 10.62 -22.63
C PRO A 431 7.83 12.11 -22.45
N THR A 432 8.62 12.82 -21.64
CA THR A 432 8.31 14.19 -21.22
C THR A 432 8.32 15.19 -22.40
N GLY A 433 9.11 14.93 -23.45
CA GLY A 433 9.20 15.82 -24.61
C GLY A 433 9.72 17.21 -24.25
N ARG A 434 9.31 18.20 -25.04
CA ARG A 434 9.69 19.61 -24.82
C ARG A 434 8.71 20.25 -23.83
N VAL A 435 9.23 20.74 -22.72
CA VAL A 435 8.46 21.44 -21.66
C VAL A 435 8.73 22.93 -21.72
N GLN A 436 7.67 23.73 -21.66
CA GLN A 436 7.71 25.15 -21.42
C GLN A 436 7.53 25.43 -19.95
N TRP A 437 8.42 26.23 -19.39
CA TRP A 437 8.42 26.53 -17.95
C TRP A 437 8.14 28.01 -17.70
N ARG A 438 7.35 28.31 -16.68
CA ARG A 438 7.16 29.68 -16.19
C ARG A 438 7.03 29.70 -14.67
N GLY A 439 7.50 30.78 -14.05
CA GLY A 439 7.27 31.10 -12.64
C GLY A 439 6.22 32.23 -12.55
N GLU A 440 5.20 32.04 -11.76
CA GLU A 440 4.17 33.05 -11.52
C GLU A 440 4.51 33.86 -10.25
N GLY A 441 4.04 35.12 -10.16
CA GLY A 441 4.23 35.99 -9.00
C GLY A 441 5.59 36.68 -8.91
N GLY A 442 6.51 36.49 -9.89
CA GLY A 442 7.79 37.21 -9.99
C GLY A 442 8.76 36.96 -8.82
N ARG A 443 8.57 35.91 -8.07
CA ARG A 443 9.42 35.52 -6.91
C ARG A 443 10.59 34.62 -7.31
N VAL A 444 10.50 33.99 -8.47
CA VAL A 444 11.54 33.14 -9.05
C VAL A 444 11.80 33.56 -10.51
N SER A 445 13.03 33.44 -10.97
CA SER A 445 13.34 33.39 -12.41
C SER A 445 13.51 31.95 -12.84
N VAL A 446 13.17 31.67 -14.08
CA VAL A 446 13.14 30.31 -14.65
C VAL A 446 14.09 30.25 -15.83
N ASP A 447 15.00 29.30 -15.78
CA ASP A 447 15.89 28.95 -16.91
C ASP A 447 15.52 27.55 -17.39
N SER A 448 14.81 27.48 -18.53
CA SER A 448 14.30 26.22 -19.11
C SER A 448 15.40 25.48 -19.85
N ARG A 449 15.51 24.17 -19.63
CA ARG A 449 16.47 23.27 -20.29
C ARG A 449 15.79 22.35 -21.30
N LYS A 450 16.58 21.82 -22.23
CA LYS A 450 16.07 20.95 -23.30
C LYS A 450 15.71 19.53 -22.83
N ASP A 451 16.23 19.12 -21.69
CA ASP A 451 16.05 17.80 -21.10
C ASP A 451 14.75 17.65 -20.25
N GLY A 452 13.85 18.62 -20.34
CA GLY A 452 12.62 18.62 -19.55
C GLY A 452 12.79 19.15 -18.12
N THR A 453 13.99 19.68 -17.78
CA THR A 453 14.26 20.31 -16.48
C THR A 453 14.21 21.84 -16.58
N ALA A 454 14.12 22.51 -15.43
CA ALA A 454 14.35 23.94 -15.32
C ALA A 454 15.15 24.27 -14.06
N VAL A 455 15.93 25.33 -14.10
CA VAL A 455 16.59 25.91 -12.94
C VAL A 455 15.82 27.15 -12.51
N LEU A 456 15.31 27.08 -11.29
CA LEU A 456 14.60 28.18 -10.62
C LEU A 456 15.59 28.92 -9.75
N THR A 457 15.67 30.25 -9.87
CA THR A 457 16.48 31.07 -8.96
C THR A 457 15.54 31.91 -8.10
N GLY A 458 15.65 31.80 -6.78
CA GLY A 458 14.89 32.61 -5.82
C GLY A 458 15.20 34.09 -5.98
N ARG A 459 14.19 34.97 -5.98
CA ARG A 459 14.35 36.41 -6.09
C ARG A 459 13.85 37.16 -4.87
N ARG A 460 12.62 36.93 -4.47
CA ARG A 460 11.95 37.59 -3.32
C ARG A 460 11.21 36.57 -2.48
N SER A 461 11.27 36.71 -1.17
CA SER A 461 10.60 35.81 -0.23
C SER A 461 9.11 35.68 -0.47
N GLY A 462 8.57 34.49 -0.20
CA GLY A 462 7.18 34.10 -0.34
C GLY A 462 6.98 32.97 -1.35
N THR A 463 5.76 32.50 -1.51
CA THR A 463 5.40 31.37 -2.36
C THR A 463 5.33 31.76 -3.83
N ALA A 464 5.96 30.99 -4.70
CA ALA A 464 5.90 31.06 -6.17
C ALA A 464 5.19 29.83 -6.71
N GLN A 465 4.29 30.03 -7.69
CA GLN A 465 3.77 28.94 -8.51
C GLN A 465 4.73 28.67 -9.68
N VAL A 466 5.14 27.42 -9.85
CA VAL A 466 5.97 26.98 -10.98
C VAL A 466 5.13 26.09 -11.88
N VAL A 467 5.05 26.43 -13.16
CA VAL A 467 4.20 25.76 -14.13
C VAL A 467 5.07 25.14 -15.23
N ALA A 468 4.85 23.85 -15.46
CA ALA A 468 5.35 23.11 -16.62
C ALA A 468 4.19 22.89 -17.61
N SER A 469 4.39 23.16 -18.90
CA SER A 469 3.35 22.99 -19.91
C SER A 469 3.90 22.47 -21.23
N SER A 470 3.03 21.79 -22.01
CA SER A 470 3.30 21.38 -23.40
C SER A 470 2.07 21.68 -24.23
N GLY A 471 2.16 22.79 -25.04
CA GLY A 471 1.03 23.30 -25.79
C GLY A 471 -0.06 23.94 -24.92
N HIS A 472 -1.34 23.88 -25.36
CA HIS A 472 -2.44 24.62 -24.73
C HIS A 472 -3.29 23.79 -23.75
N ARG A 473 -3.03 22.48 -23.57
CA ARG A 473 -3.95 21.58 -22.88
C ARG A 473 -3.32 20.67 -21.82
N SER A 474 -2.02 20.74 -21.63
CA SER A 474 -1.33 19.91 -20.65
C SER A 474 -0.43 20.79 -19.80
N ASP A 475 -0.74 20.90 -18.52
CA ASP A 475 0.08 21.61 -17.55
C ASP A 475 0.27 20.79 -16.27
N GLY A 476 1.26 21.19 -15.50
CA GLY A 476 1.52 20.72 -14.15
C GLY A 476 2.03 21.88 -13.33
N ARG A 477 1.64 21.93 -12.06
CA ARG A 477 1.97 23.03 -11.15
C ARG A 477 2.60 22.49 -9.89
N THR A 478 3.52 23.25 -9.33
CA THR A 478 4.06 23.02 -7.99
C THR A 478 4.31 24.36 -7.31
N GLU A 479 4.28 24.37 -6.01
CA GLU A 479 4.67 25.53 -5.22
C GLU A 479 6.14 25.45 -4.86
N LEU A 480 6.81 26.58 -4.86
CA LEU A 480 8.16 26.76 -4.36
C LEU A 480 8.18 27.95 -3.40
N THR A 481 8.61 27.73 -2.18
CA THR A 481 8.74 28.79 -1.19
C THR A 481 10.14 29.40 -1.27
N VAL A 482 10.20 30.71 -1.53
CA VAL A 482 11.43 31.49 -1.40
C VAL A 482 11.50 31.99 0.04
N LEU A 483 12.46 31.46 0.81
CA LEU A 483 12.70 31.85 2.20
C LEU A 483 13.26 33.28 2.33
N ALA A 484 13.46 33.77 3.56
CA ALA A 484 14.28 34.95 3.78
C ALA A 484 15.78 34.64 3.45
N PRO A 485 16.65 35.66 3.31
CA PRO A 485 18.06 35.40 3.02
C PRO A 485 18.71 34.45 4.02
N ALA A 486 19.54 33.52 3.54
CA ALA A 486 20.25 32.59 4.41
C ALA A 486 21.27 33.35 5.26
N VAL A 487 21.26 33.13 6.56
CA VAL A 487 22.20 33.72 7.55
C VAL A 487 23.19 32.69 8.09
N ARG A 488 22.89 31.40 7.93
CA ARG A 488 23.73 30.29 8.38
C ARG A 488 23.64 29.13 7.40
N ILE A 489 24.74 28.40 7.26
CA ILE A 489 24.79 27.11 6.55
C ILE A 489 25.35 26.04 7.47
N ALA A 490 24.90 24.80 7.30
CA ALA A 490 25.42 23.64 8.02
C ALA A 490 25.63 22.48 7.05
N PRO A 491 26.83 21.90 7.00
CA PRO A 491 27.05 20.64 6.29
C PRO A 491 26.47 19.48 7.09
N SER A 492 26.08 18.41 6.40
CA SER A 492 25.55 17.19 7.03
C SER A 492 26.56 16.47 7.94
N ARG A 493 27.84 16.74 7.77
CA ARG A 493 28.95 16.22 8.58
C ARG A 493 30.03 17.29 8.73
N SER A 494 30.56 17.42 9.92
CA SER A 494 31.68 18.33 10.22
C SER A 494 33.07 17.75 9.85
N LEU A 495 33.13 16.42 9.73
CA LEU A 495 34.33 15.69 9.34
C LEU A 495 33.96 14.56 8.38
N VAL A 496 34.73 14.43 7.32
CA VAL A 496 34.63 13.34 6.35
C VAL A 496 36.02 12.67 6.27
N ALA A 497 36.11 11.42 6.73
CA ALA A 497 37.29 10.60 6.52
C ALA A 497 37.08 9.76 5.25
N LEU A 498 38.08 9.77 4.36
CA LEU A 498 38.10 8.93 3.16
C LEU A 498 39.16 7.84 3.35
N ASP A 499 38.74 6.58 3.46
CA ASP A 499 39.60 5.42 3.66
C ASP A 499 40.18 4.92 2.32
N GLY A 500 41.06 5.73 1.71
CA GLY A 500 41.82 5.35 0.51
C GLY A 500 41.51 6.16 -0.74
N ALA A 501 42.36 6.02 -1.74
CA ALA A 501 42.20 6.66 -3.05
C ALA A 501 41.01 6.10 -3.81
N GLY A 502 40.20 6.97 -4.42
CA GLY A 502 39.01 6.61 -5.19
C GLY A 502 37.75 6.36 -4.36
N ARG A 503 37.73 6.73 -3.08
CA ARG A 503 36.54 6.73 -2.25
C ARG A 503 35.86 8.11 -2.29
N ASP A 504 34.55 8.11 -2.48
CA ASP A 504 33.70 9.29 -2.48
C ASP A 504 32.88 9.39 -1.20
N ALA A 505 32.69 10.59 -0.68
CA ALA A 505 31.74 10.87 0.37
C ALA A 505 30.75 11.93 -0.10
N ARG A 506 29.46 11.70 0.13
CA ARG A 506 28.41 12.67 -0.18
C ARG A 506 28.22 13.60 1.00
N LEU A 507 28.35 14.90 0.74
CA LEU A 507 28.08 15.97 1.68
C LEU A 507 26.85 16.75 1.19
N THR A 508 25.87 16.96 2.06
CA THR A 508 24.75 17.87 1.83
C THR A 508 24.92 19.12 2.68
N VAL A 509 24.46 20.26 2.16
CA VAL A 509 24.50 21.54 2.85
C VAL A 509 23.10 22.05 3.04
N THR A 510 22.73 22.41 4.28
CA THR A 510 21.45 23.03 4.63
C THR A 510 21.68 24.48 4.99
N GLY A 511 20.92 25.39 4.39
CA GLY A 511 20.86 26.81 4.76
C GLY A 511 19.77 27.05 5.79
N TYR A 512 19.92 28.11 6.58
CA TYR A 512 18.93 28.58 7.54
C TYR A 512 18.78 30.09 7.42
N ASP A 513 17.56 30.59 7.47
CA ASP A 513 17.29 32.02 7.58
C ASP A 513 17.29 32.50 9.05
N ALA A 514 17.00 33.78 9.24
CA ALA A 514 16.99 34.40 10.59
C ALA A 514 15.82 33.90 11.47
N LEU A 515 14.77 33.32 10.88
CA LEU A 515 13.62 32.75 11.60
C LEU A 515 13.84 31.27 11.94
N GLY A 516 14.91 30.66 11.43
CA GLY A 516 15.22 29.24 11.60
C GLY A 516 14.62 28.35 10.52
N ASP A 517 13.91 28.92 9.53
CA ASP A 517 13.47 28.18 8.37
C ASP A 517 14.65 27.67 7.55
N SER A 518 14.55 26.43 7.06
CA SER A 518 15.66 25.76 6.41
C SER A 518 15.32 25.23 5.01
N ALA A 519 16.33 25.15 4.17
CA ALA A 519 16.28 24.50 2.87
C ALA A 519 17.62 23.88 2.51
N PRO A 520 17.65 22.75 1.80
CA PRO A 520 18.87 22.19 1.25
C PRO A 520 19.42 23.10 0.16
N ILE A 521 20.73 23.24 0.09
CA ILE A 521 21.43 24.04 -0.95
C ILE A 521 21.94 23.07 -2.03
N GLU A 522 21.69 23.40 -3.30
CA GLU A 522 22.23 22.60 -4.41
C GLU A 522 23.75 22.70 -4.51
N ALA A 523 24.36 21.59 -4.91
CA ALA A 523 25.82 21.52 -5.06
C ALA A 523 26.38 22.61 -6.00
N SER A 524 25.59 23.03 -6.98
CA SER A 524 25.95 24.12 -7.90
C SER A 524 26.05 25.50 -7.24
N ASP A 525 25.51 25.67 -6.03
CA ASP A 525 25.55 26.92 -5.26
C ASP A 525 26.56 26.85 -4.10
N VAL A 526 27.29 25.73 -3.97
CA VAL A 526 28.29 25.52 -2.91
C VAL A 526 29.68 25.48 -3.52
N LYS A 527 30.60 26.23 -2.93
CA LYS A 527 32.02 26.12 -3.22
C LYS A 527 32.74 25.58 -1.98
N ILE A 528 33.36 24.43 -2.14
CA ILE A 528 34.22 23.84 -1.11
C ILE A 528 35.64 24.23 -1.44
N THR A 529 36.36 24.86 -0.46
CA THR A 529 37.77 25.18 -0.54
C THR A 529 38.48 24.39 0.55
N GLY A 530 39.51 23.64 0.20
CA GLY A 530 40.42 22.95 1.08
C GLY A 530 41.70 23.74 1.29
#